data_98429336e7d566072ae1003e0b28e6f7
#
_entry.id   98429336e7d566072ae1003e0b28e6f7
#
_cell.length_a   1.000
_cell.length_b   1.000
_cell.length_c   1.000
_cell.angle_alpha   90.00
_cell.angle_beta   90.00
_cell.angle_gamma   90.00
#
_symmetry.space_group_name_H-M   'P 1'
#
loop_
_entity.id
_entity.type
_entity.pdbx_description
1 polymer ?
#
loop_
_entity_poly.entity_id
_entity_poly.type
_entity_poly.pdbx_seq_one_letter_code
_entity_poly.pdbx_strand_id
1 'polypeptide(L)'
;MTSNCSSTTYEHLFRSLARHSRLFPLRSSDVTLLATPTDFYQQLVHNIQLAETRISISSLYLGTGQLESDLVGALATRLKERPHLQVQIVLDYSRGQRGGVTASSVTMLAPLLKQFPNNVELFLFRVPQLSGLKAKLPPQFNETLGVSHAKVYLVDDTLVLSGANLSNDYFTNRQDRYVQLTNCGALAQFYHQFVQLVTGFSYRVKLESLTSAKSDYKLLAPQLAHDSEAAKTAMRRDLEKLVDPSQYQQDKDDARTDAWAFPTLQFTPISMDHDERVLSEFLV
;
A
#
# COMPACT_ATOMS: atom_id res chain seq x y z
N MET A 1 11.70 -37.97 -21.06
CA MET A 1 12.35 -36.79 -21.64
C MET A 1 11.83 -35.59 -20.90
N THR A 2 12.41 -35.29 -19.75
CA THR A 2 12.11 -34.09 -18.96
C THR A 2 12.91 -32.95 -19.56
N SER A 3 12.20 -32.00 -20.16
CA SER A 3 12.78 -30.80 -20.74
C SER A 3 13.49 -29.99 -19.65
N ASN A 4 14.82 -29.95 -19.72
CA ASN A 4 15.64 -28.92 -19.09
C ASN A 4 15.31 -27.56 -19.73
N CYS A 5 14.13 -27.02 -19.49
CA CYS A 5 13.77 -25.69 -19.87
C CYS A 5 14.35 -24.74 -18.83
N SER A 6 15.59 -24.35 -19.10
CA SER A 6 16.17 -23.03 -18.85
C SER A 6 16.08 -22.44 -17.43
N SER A 7 16.71 -23.08 -16.45
CA SER A 7 17.11 -22.38 -15.23
C SER A 7 17.99 -21.13 -15.54
N THR A 8 18.77 -21.19 -16.61
CA THR A 8 19.67 -20.14 -17.07
C THR A 8 18.96 -18.85 -17.55
N THR A 9 17.80 -18.96 -18.22
CA THR A 9 17.09 -17.77 -18.75
C THR A 9 16.43 -16.97 -17.61
N TYR A 10 15.75 -17.65 -16.68
CA TYR A 10 15.14 -16.97 -15.52
C TYR A 10 16.20 -16.41 -14.59
N GLU A 11 17.29 -17.12 -14.35
CA GLU A 11 18.38 -16.64 -13.51
C GLU A 11 19.02 -15.37 -14.10
N HIS A 12 19.24 -15.32 -15.42
CA HIS A 12 19.74 -14.11 -16.09
C HIS A 12 18.79 -12.94 -15.92
N LEU A 13 17.48 -13.15 -16.14
CA LEU A 13 16.47 -12.12 -15.97
C LEU A 13 16.45 -11.59 -14.54
N PHE A 14 16.41 -12.46 -13.53
CA PHE A 14 16.40 -12.05 -12.13
C PHE A 14 17.68 -11.31 -11.72
N ARG A 15 18.84 -11.75 -12.19
CA ARG A 15 20.12 -11.04 -11.98
C ARG A 15 20.11 -9.67 -12.63
N SER A 16 19.44 -9.52 -13.78
CA SER A 16 19.29 -8.23 -14.46
C SER A 16 18.39 -7.30 -13.67
N LEU A 17 17.20 -7.75 -13.27
CA LEU A 17 16.27 -6.98 -12.46
C LEU A 17 16.87 -6.55 -11.12
N ALA A 18 17.65 -7.41 -10.48
CA ALA A 18 18.34 -7.11 -9.22
C ALA A 18 19.36 -5.97 -9.33
N ARG A 19 19.81 -5.62 -10.57
CA ARG A 19 20.66 -4.43 -10.79
C ARG A 19 19.91 -3.12 -10.72
N HIS A 20 18.58 -3.17 -10.91
CA HIS A 20 17.71 -1.99 -10.98
C HIS A 20 16.80 -1.82 -9.77
N SER A 21 16.76 -2.79 -8.87
CA SER A 21 15.93 -2.75 -7.67
C SER A 21 16.69 -3.28 -6.46
N ARG A 22 16.24 -2.87 -5.28
CA ARG A 22 16.74 -3.44 -4.02
C ARG A 22 16.41 -4.92 -3.94
N LEU A 23 17.32 -5.69 -3.40
CA LEU A 23 17.20 -7.13 -3.23
C LEU A 23 17.06 -7.47 -1.76
N PHE A 24 16.04 -8.25 -1.43
CA PHE A 24 15.73 -8.67 -0.07
C PHE A 24 15.79 -10.18 0.05
N PRO A 25 16.67 -10.71 0.95
CA PRO A 25 16.73 -12.14 1.21
C PRO A 25 15.49 -12.62 1.97
N LEU A 26 14.95 -13.75 1.59
CA LEU A 26 13.78 -14.38 2.17
C LEU A 26 14.05 -15.88 2.39
N ARG A 27 13.18 -16.49 3.16
CA ARG A 27 13.06 -17.94 3.24
C ARG A 27 11.77 -18.35 2.54
N SER A 28 11.83 -19.36 1.70
CA SER A 28 10.62 -19.89 1.05
C SER A 28 9.57 -20.36 2.06
N SER A 29 10.01 -20.82 3.24
CA SER A 29 9.12 -21.18 4.36
C SER A 29 8.33 -20.00 4.94
N ASP A 30 8.80 -18.76 4.74
CA ASP A 30 8.14 -17.54 5.21
C ASP A 30 7.20 -16.96 4.16
N VAL A 31 7.07 -17.63 3.00
CA VAL A 31 6.18 -17.25 1.89
C VAL A 31 4.95 -18.14 1.88
N THR A 32 3.77 -17.55 2.04
CA THR A 32 2.49 -18.29 2.03
C THR A 32 1.59 -17.73 0.92
N LEU A 33 1.06 -18.63 0.10
CA LEU A 33 0.02 -18.31 -0.87
C LEU A 33 -1.34 -18.57 -0.24
N LEU A 34 -2.17 -17.53 -0.08
CA LEU A 34 -3.53 -17.68 0.42
C LEU A 34 -4.43 -18.07 -0.75
N ALA A 35 -5.25 -19.09 -0.56
CA ALA A 35 -5.95 -19.73 -1.68
C ALA A 35 -7.24 -19.02 -2.06
N THR A 36 -7.94 -18.41 -1.10
CA THR A 36 -9.28 -17.87 -1.30
C THR A 36 -9.42 -16.44 -0.80
N PRO A 37 -10.43 -15.68 -1.27
CA PRO A 37 -10.80 -14.38 -0.71
C PRO A 37 -11.04 -14.44 0.81
N THR A 38 -11.66 -15.51 1.28
CA THR A 38 -11.94 -15.72 2.70
C THR A 38 -10.66 -15.90 3.51
N ASP A 39 -9.69 -16.66 2.99
CA ASP A 39 -8.37 -16.82 3.64
C ASP A 39 -7.66 -15.46 3.72
N PHE A 40 -7.73 -14.67 2.65
CA PHE A 40 -7.17 -13.32 2.64
C PHE A 40 -7.77 -12.45 3.75
N TYR A 41 -9.10 -12.41 3.87
CA TYR A 41 -9.77 -11.64 4.91
C TYR A 41 -9.41 -12.12 6.31
N GLN A 42 -9.48 -13.44 6.55
CA GLN A 42 -9.16 -14.03 7.83
C GLN A 42 -7.72 -13.77 8.24
N GLN A 43 -6.80 -13.83 7.28
CA GLN A 43 -5.40 -13.56 7.53
C GLN A 43 -5.13 -12.08 7.83
N LEU A 44 -5.82 -11.15 7.16
CA LEU A 44 -5.73 -9.72 7.51
C LEU A 44 -6.20 -9.46 8.95
N VAL A 45 -7.34 -10.02 9.34
CA VAL A 45 -7.87 -9.89 10.71
C VAL A 45 -6.90 -10.51 11.71
N HIS A 46 -6.38 -11.70 11.43
CA HIS A 46 -5.41 -12.38 12.28
C HIS A 46 -4.13 -11.56 12.47
N ASN A 47 -3.56 -11.05 11.38
CA ASN A 47 -2.36 -10.21 11.46
C ASN A 47 -2.61 -8.95 12.30
N ILE A 48 -3.76 -8.29 12.12
CA ILE A 48 -4.14 -7.11 12.92
C ILE A 48 -4.23 -7.46 14.41
N GLN A 49 -4.79 -8.61 14.76
CA GLN A 49 -4.89 -9.07 16.15
C GLN A 49 -3.52 -9.34 16.79
N LEU A 50 -2.50 -9.60 15.99
CA LEU A 50 -1.13 -9.83 16.45
C LEU A 50 -0.23 -8.58 16.41
N ALA A 51 -0.70 -7.47 15.84
CA ALA A 51 0.10 -6.25 15.67
C ALA A 51 0.66 -5.71 16.99
N GLU A 52 1.95 -5.42 17.04
CA GLU A 52 2.61 -4.89 18.24
C GLU A 52 3.02 -3.42 18.09
N THR A 53 3.56 -3.03 16.95
CA THR A 53 4.20 -1.71 16.79
C THR A 53 3.58 -0.86 15.70
N ARG A 54 3.31 -1.44 14.53
CA ARG A 54 2.84 -0.67 13.37
C ARG A 54 1.91 -1.46 12.45
N ILE A 55 0.97 -0.74 11.86
CA ILE A 55 0.16 -1.20 10.73
C ILE A 55 0.24 -0.13 9.64
N SER A 56 0.63 -0.53 8.42
CA SER A 56 0.69 0.36 7.26
C SER A 56 -0.13 -0.22 6.12
N ILE A 57 -1.21 0.46 5.77
CA ILE A 57 -2.15 0.02 4.75
C ILE A 57 -2.15 1.01 3.59
N SER A 58 -1.98 0.51 2.37
CA SER A 58 -2.30 1.21 1.14
C SER A 58 -3.34 0.41 0.37
N SER A 59 -4.45 1.02 -0.01
CA SER A 59 -5.50 0.40 -0.80
C SER A 59 -6.22 1.44 -1.65
N LEU A 60 -6.99 0.99 -2.64
CA LEU A 60 -7.81 1.91 -3.43
C LEU A 60 -8.95 2.48 -2.59
N TYR A 61 -9.61 1.66 -1.77
CA TYR A 61 -10.68 2.04 -0.86
C TYR A 61 -10.92 0.96 0.20
N LEU A 62 -11.62 1.34 1.25
CA LEU A 62 -12.27 0.44 2.20
C LEU A 62 -13.78 0.51 1.95
N GLY A 63 -14.44 -0.63 1.77
CA GLY A 63 -15.89 -0.71 1.65
C GLY A 63 -16.62 -0.30 2.94
N THR A 64 -17.93 -0.41 2.91
CA THR A 64 -18.81 0.06 4.01
C THR A 64 -19.77 -1.02 4.50
N GLY A 65 -19.47 -2.29 4.23
CA GLY A 65 -20.24 -3.45 4.65
C GLY A 65 -19.85 -3.97 6.04
N GLN A 66 -20.40 -5.14 6.37
CA GLN A 66 -20.18 -5.75 7.69
C GLN A 66 -18.74 -6.23 7.87
N LEU A 67 -18.14 -6.91 6.87
CA LEU A 67 -16.78 -7.42 6.97
C LEU A 67 -15.75 -6.28 7.13
N GLU A 68 -15.98 -5.15 6.46
CA GLU A 68 -15.16 -3.96 6.62
C GLU A 68 -15.32 -3.35 8.02
N SER A 69 -16.55 -3.32 8.54
CA SER A 69 -16.82 -2.88 9.91
C SER A 69 -16.11 -3.77 10.94
N ASP A 70 -16.15 -5.09 10.73
CA ASP A 70 -15.48 -6.06 11.60
C ASP A 70 -13.95 -5.90 11.54
N LEU A 71 -13.39 -5.62 10.36
CA LEU A 71 -11.96 -5.31 10.19
C LEU A 71 -11.56 -4.04 10.97
N VAL A 72 -12.38 -2.98 10.89
CA VAL A 72 -12.18 -1.75 11.66
C VAL A 72 -12.34 -2.02 13.16
N GLY A 73 -13.28 -2.88 13.54
CA GLY A 73 -13.45 -3.36 14.91
C GLY A 73 -12.21 -4.09 15.45
N ALA A 74 -11.59 -4.94 14.64
CA ALA A 74 -10.34 -5.62 15.01
C ALA A 74 -9.19 -4.61 15.25
N LEU A 75 -9.06 -3.58 14.39
CA LEU A 75 -8.11 -2.49 14.59
C LEU A 75 -8.37 -1.75 15.91
N ALA A 76 -9.65 -1.41 16.20
CA ALA A 76 -10.02 -0.71 17.42
C ALA A 76 -9.71 -1.54 18.67
N THR A 77 -9.96 -2.84 18.63
CA THR A 77 -9.65 -3.77 19.72
C THR A 77 -8.17 -3.82 19.97
N ARG A 78 -7.37 -4.01 18.91
CA ARG A 78 -5.92 -4.10 19.03
C ARG A 78 -5.28 -2.81 19.54
N LEU A 79 -5.76 -1.64 19.09
CA LEU A 79 -5.31 -0.34 19.57
C LEU A 79 -5.58 -0.11 21.06
N LYS A 80 -6.67 -0.66 21.61
CA LYS A 80 -6.92 -0.64 23.07
C LYS A 80 -5.91 -1.50 23.82
N GLU A 81 -5.58 -2.66 23.28
CA GLU A 81 -4.63 -3.60 23.88
C GLU A 81 -3.18 -3.13 23.76
N ARG A 82 -2.88 -2.36 22.72
CA ARG A 82 -1.53 -1.86 22.38
C ARG A 82 -1.55 -0.34 22.19
N PRO A 83 -1.48 0.45 23.28
CA PRO A 83 -1.57 1.92 23.19
C PRO A 83 -0.43 2.58 22.41
N HIS A 84 0.67 1.87 22.15
CA HIS A 84 1.80 2.37 21.34
C HIS A 84 1.70 2.03 19.86
N LEU A 85 0.76 1.16 19.48
CA LEU A 85 0.55 0.76 18.10
C LEU A 85 0.22 1.97 17.23
N GLN A 86 0.92 2.11 16.10
CA GLN A 86 0.67 3.16 15.11
C GLN A 86 0.02 2.57 13.87
N VAL A 87 -1.04 3.19 13.41
CA VAL A 87 -1.81 2.76 12.24
C VAL A 87 -1.83 3.87 11.20
N GLN A 88 -1.30 3.60 10.03
CA GLN A 88 -1.26 4.52 8.91
C GLN A 88 -2.00 3.93 7.71
N ILE A 89 -3.02 4.64 7.22
CA ILE A 89 -3.87 4.18 6.13
C ILE A 89 -3.82 5.21 5.00
N VAL A 90 -3.50 4.75 3.81
CA VAL A 90 -3.54 5.54 2.57
C VAL A 90 -4.59 4.95 1.64
N LEU A 91 -5.54 5.78 1.22
CA LEU A 91 -6.57 5.41 0.25
C LEU A 91 -6.51 6.38 -0.95
N ASP A 92 -7.11 5.97 -2.06
CA ASP A 92 -7.28 6.89 -3.19
C ASP A 92 -8.23 8.04 -2.83
N TYR A 93 -7.90 9.25 -3.28
CA TYR A 93 -8.62 10.47 -2.93
C TYR A 93 -10.09 10.43 -3.34
N SER A 94 -10.39 10.01 -4.56
CA SER A 94 -11.76 10.00 -5.08
C SER A 94 -12.53 8.77 -4.58
N ARG A 95 -11.90 7.61 -4.55
CA ARG A 95 -12.52 6.36 -4.11
C ARG A 95 -12.76 6.32 -2.61
N GLY A 96 -11.83 6.84 -1.80
CA GLY A 96 -11.96 6.92 -0.34
C GLY A 96 -13.13 7.80 0.12
N GLN A 97 -13.53 8.78 -0.70
CA GLN A 97 -14.64 9.69 -0.42
C GLN A 97 -15.96 9.32 -1.12
N ARG A 98 -15.97 8.28 -1.97
CA ARG A 98 -17.17 7.88 -2.71
C ARG A 98 -18.27 7.46 -1.74
N GLY A 99 -19.49 8.04 -1.91
CA GLY A 99 -20.62 7.90 -0.99
C GLY A 99 -20.74 9.07 0.01
N GLY A 100 -19.77 9.98 -0.01
CA GLY A 100 -19.84 11.24 0.76
C GLY A 100 -19.83 11.03 2.27
N VAL A 101 -20.62 11.86 2.95
CA VAL A 101 -20.68 11.86 4.43
C VAL A 101 -21.56 10.76 5.01
N THR A 102 -22.24 9.97 4.19
CA THR A 102 -23.17 8.93 4.66
C THR A 102 -22.56 7.54 4.64
N ALA A 103 -21.81 7.20 3.60
CA ALA A 103 -21.26 5.85 3.44
C ALA A 103 -20.01 5.86 2.55
N SER A 104 -18.86 6.27 3.10
CA SER A 104 -17.57 6.27 2.41
C SER A 104 -16.50 5.58 3.26
N SER A 105 -15.34 5.30 2.67
CA SER A 105 -14.20 4.77 3.44
C SER A 105 -13.81 5.70 4.59
N VAL A 106 -13.89 7.02 4.38
CA VAL A 106 -13.59 8.01 5.42
C VAL A 106 -14.60 7.89 6.57
N THR A 107 -15.90 7.77 6.26
CA THR A 107 -16.93 7.63 7.31
C THR A 107 -16.84 6.29 8.04
N MET A 108 -16.44 5.21 7.37
CA MET A 108 -16.18 3.91 7.98
C MET A 108 -15.02 3.97 8.98
N LEU A 109 -13.97 4.76 8.68
CA LEU A 109 -12.78 4.91 9.53
C LEU A 109 -12.90 6.04 10.57
N ALA A 110 -13.90 6.92 10.45
CA ALA A 110 -14.05 8.06 11.34
C ALA A 110 -14.18 7.69 12.83
N PRO A 111 -14.92 6.63 13.23
CA PRO A 111 -14.94 6.19 14.63
C PRO A 111 -13.55 5.81 15.16
N LEU A 112 -12.72 5.16 14.32
CA LEU A 112 -11.35 4.78 14.69
C LEU A 112 -10.47 6.02 14.89
N LEU A 113 -10.51 6.97 13.94
CA LEU A 113 -9.81 8.25 14.05
C LEU A 113 -10.23 9.06 15.27
N LYS A 114 -11.51 9.01 15.63
CA LYS A 114 -12.06 9.69 16.79
C LYS A 114 -11.57 9.09 18.09
N GLN A 115 -11.54 7.77 18.17
CA GLN A 115 -11.17 7.03 19.38
C GLN A 115 -9.65 7.04 19.61
N PHE A 116 -8.85 7.06 18.55
CA PHE A 116 -7.39 6.93 18.61
C PHE A 116 -6.68 8.04 17.79
N PRO A 117 -6.91 9.34 18.12
CA PRO A 117 -6.43 10.46 17.30
C PRO A 117 -4.90 10.60 17.23
N ASN A 118 -4.17 9.98 18.17
CA ASN A 118 -2.71 10.01 18.24
C ASN A 118 -2.06 8.75 17.65
N ASN A 119 -2.86 7.73 17.35
CA ASN A 119 -2.36 6.43 16.90
C ASN A 119 -2.75 6.15 15.44
N VAL A 120 -3.84 6.73 14.97
CA VAL A 120 -4.39 6.44 13.64
C VAL A 120 -4.34 7.66 12.76
N GLU A 121 -3.73 7.49 11.60
CA GLU A 121 -3.68 8.49 10.55
C GLU A 121 -4.31 7.96 9.27
N LEU A 122 -5.17 8.76 8.67
CA LEU A 122 -5.80 8.49 7.38
C LEU A 122 -5.39 9.55 6.37
N PHE A 123 -4.92 9.08 5.24
CA PHE A 123 -4.48 9.90 4.12
C PHE A 123 -5.24 9.52 2.84
N LEU A 124 -5.53 10.52 2.04
CA LEU A 124 -6.16 10.37 0.74
C LEU A 124 -5.17 10.83 -0.33
N PHE A 125 -4.64 9.90 -1.09
CA PHE A 125 -3.67 10.18 -2.14
C PHE A 125 -4.37 10.58 -3.43
N ARG A 126 -4.00 11.73 -3.96
CA ARG A 126 -4.44 12.23 -5.27
C ARG A 126 -3.23 12.33 -6.18
N VAL A 127 -3.31 11.68 -7.31
CA VAL A 127 -2.22 11.75 -8.30
C VAL A 127 -1.99 13.18 -8.76
N PRO A 128 -0.75 13.70 -8.71
CA PRO A 128 -0.46 15.10 -9.00
C PRO A 128 -0.90 15.61 -10.39
N GLN A 129 -1.07 14.73 -11.37
CA GLN A 129 -1.52 15.09 -12.72
C GLN A 129 -2.98 15.55 -12.82
N LEU A 130 -3.80 15.23 -11.84
CA LEU A 130 -5.23 15.60 -11.83
C LEU A 130 -5.46 17.00 -11.26
N SER A 131 -4.65 17.96 -11.69
CA SER A 131 -4.77 19.38 -11.32
C SER A 131 -5.26 20.23 -12.49
N GLY A 132 -5.77 21.43 -12.20
CA GLY A 132 -6.23 22.41 -13.20
C GLY A 132 -7.46 21.96 -13.98
N LEU A 133 -7.48 22.18 -15.29
CA LEU A 133 -8.60 21.83 -16.19
C LEU A 133 -8.89 20.31 -16.23
N LYS A 134 -7.87 19.47 -16.09
CA LYS A 134 -8.03 18.02 -16.04
C LYS A 134 -8.80 17.55 -14.79
N ALA A 135 -8.77 18.30 -13.70
CA ALA A 135 -9.54 18.00 -12.50
C ALA A 135 -11.05 18.21 -12.68
N LYS A 136 -11.47 18.91 -13.74
CA LYS A 136 -12.88 19.18 -14.08
C LYS A 136 -13.48 18.11 -15.00
N LEU A 137 -12.69 17.12 -15.44
CA LEU A 137 -13.21 15.99 -16.21
C LEU A 137 -14.21 15.18 -15.38
N PRO A 138 -15.23 14.57 -16.03
CA PRO A 138 -16.15 13.67 -15.33
C PRO A 138 -15.40 12.59 -14.53
N PRO A 139 -15.90 12.14 -13.36
CA PRO A 139 -15.24 11.18 -12.49
C PRO A 139 -14.73 9.93 -13.20
N GLN A 140 -15.45 9.45 -14.22
CA GLN A 140 -15.10 8.27 -15.03
C GLN A 140 -13.76 8.45 -15.79
N PHE A 141 -13.47 9.66 -16.27
CA PHE A 141 -12.21 9.96 -16.96
C PHE A 141 -11.07 10.18 -15.98
N ASN A 142 -11.36 10.76 -14.81
CA ASN A 142 -10.38 10.93 -13.76
C ASN A 142 -9.94 9.58 -13.17
N GLU A 143 -10.82 8.59 -13.10
CA GLU A 143 -10.50 7.23 -12.67
C GLU A 143 -9.60 6.49 -13.67
N THR A 144 -9.67 6.81 -14.95
CA THR A 144 -8.81 6.22 -15.99
C THR A 144 -7.42 6.84 -16.03
N LEU A 145 -7.29 8.11 -15.59
CA LEU A 145 -6.05 8.90 -15.72
C LEU A 145 -5.14 8.86 -14.49
N GLY A 146 -5.60 8.39 -13.34
CA GLY A 146 -4.74 8.34 -12.17
C GLY A 146 -5.46 8.01 -10.87
N VAL A 147 -5.59 6.74 -10.54
CA VAL A 147 -5.93 6.26 -9.21
C VAL A 147 -4.71 5.62 -8.56
N SER A 148 -4.57 5.78 -7.25
CA SER A 148 -3.59 5.02 -6.49
C SER A 148 -4.01 3.56 -6.41
N HIS A 149 -3.30 2.69 -7.13
CA HIS A 149 -3.70 1.27 -7.22
C HIS A 149 -2.80 0.33 -6.42
N ALA A 150 -1.84 0.86 -5.65
CA ALA A 150 -1.00 0.05 -4.78
C ALA A 150 -1.81 -0.57 -3.64
N LYS A 151 -1.64 -1.88 -3.42
CA LYS A 151 -2.22 -2.62 -2.30
C LYS A 151 -1.09 -3.20 -1.48
N VAL A 152 -0.94 -2.66 -0.28
CA VAL A 152 0.07 -3.05 0.70
C VAL A 152 -0.65 -3.21 2.04
N TYR A 153 -0.55 -4.37 2.62
CA TYR A 153 -1.13 -4.68 3.93
C TYR A 153 0.00 -5.15 4.84
N LEU A 154 0.58 -4.21 5.55
CA LEU A 154 1.75 -4.43 6.40
C LEU A 154 1.35 -4.37 7.87
N VAL A 155 1.74 -5.39 8.61
CA VAL A 155 1.62 -5.48 10.07
C VAL A 155 2.97 -5.90 10.64
N ASP A 156 3.65 -5.03 11.35
CA ASP A 156 5.00 -5.22 11.87
C ASP A 156 5.97 -5.70 10.77
N ASP A 157 6.43 -6.94 10.83
CA ASP A 157 7.29 -7.59 9.84
C ASP A 157 6.56 -8.64 8.98
N THR A 158 5.23 -8.57 8.95
CA THR A 158 4.37 -9.39 8.10
C THR A 158 3.74 -8.53 7.02
N LEU A 159 3.93 -8.93 5.76
CA LEU A 159 3.46 -8.22 4.58
C LEU A 159 2.50 -9.10 3.78
N VAL A 160 1.32 -8.60 3.45
CA VAL A 160 0.43 -9.21 2.47
C VAL A 160 0.36 -8.32 1.23
N LEU A 161 0.71 -8.88 0.08
CA LEU A 161 0.61 -8.26 -1.24
C LEU A 161 -0.51 -8.91 -2.05
N SER A 162 -1.34 -8.10 -2.68
CA SER A 162 -2.46 -8.56 -3.50
C SER A 162 -2.93 -7.47 -4.46
N GLY A 163 -3.73 -7.82 -5.46
CA GLY A 163 -4.54 -6.87 -6.26
C GLY A 163 -5.89 -6.54 -5.61
N ALA A 164 -6.28 -7.25 -4.54
CA ALA A 164 -7.56 -7.10 -3.86
C ALA A 164 -7.67 -5.78 -3.08
N ASN A 165 -8.83 -5.15 -3.12
CA ASN A 165 -9.18 -4.03 -2.25
C ASN A 165 -9.81 -4.53 -0.94
N LEU A 166 -9.98 -3.61 0.02
CA LEU A 166 -10.61 -3.90 1.30
C LEU A 166 -12.14 -3.76 1.17
N SER A 167 -12.80 -4.73 0.53
CA SER A 167 -14.26 -4.73 0.42
C SER A 167 -14.84 -6.13 0.38
N ASN A 168 -16.12 -6.24 0.77
CA ASN A 168 -16.85 -7.48 0.85
C ASN A 168 -16.68 -8.35 -0.41
N ASP A 169 -16.74 -7.75 -1.60
CA ASP A 169 -16.55 -8.49 -2.86
C ASP A 169 -15.19 -9.19 -2.92
N TYR A 170 -14.12 -8.50 -2.49
CA TYR A 170 -12.76 -9.04 -2.46
C TYR A 170 -12.51 -9.96 -1.26
N PHE A 171 -13.38 -9.95 -0.27
CA PHE A 171 -13.31 -10.86 0.88
C PHE A 171 -14.11 -12.14 0.68
N THR A 172 -14.98 -12.19 -0.35
CA THR A 172 -15.90 -13.31 -0.55
C THR A 172 -15.90 -13.87 -1.98
N ASN A 173 -16.10 -13.03 -2.99
CA ASN A 173 -16.46 -13.45 -4.35
C ASN A 173 -15.39 -13.22 -5.41
N ARG A 174 -14.49 -12.24 -5.21
CA ARG A 174 -13.50 -11.85 -6.20
C ARG A 174 -12.16 -12.46 -5.87
N GLN A 175 -11.80 -13.49 -6.63
CA GLN A 175 -10.49 -14.12 -6.53
C GLN A 175 -9.38 -13.18 -7.02
N ASP A 176 -8.28 -13.14 -6.29
CA ASP A 176 -7.04 -12.45 -6.64
C ASP A 176 -5.83 -13.35 -6.27
N ARG A 177 -4.62 -12.87 -6.46
CA ARG A 177 -3.41 -13.48 -5.88
C ARG A 177 -3.12 -12.83 -4.55
N TYR A 178 -2.90 -13.65 -3.55
CA TYR A 178 -2.56 -13.22 -2.20
C TYR A 178 -1.26 -13.89 -1.78
N VAL A 179 -0.25 -13.08 -1.54
CA VAL A 179 1.07 -13.55 -1.08
C VAL A 179 1.32 -12.94 0.28
N GLN A 180 1.43 -13.76 1.31
CA GLN A 180 1.87 -13.35 2.62
C GLN A 180 3.35 -13.68 2.80
N LEU A 181 4.09 -12.72 3.31
CA LEU A 181 5.50 -12.82 3.68
C LEU A 181 5.60 -12.53 5.18
N THR A 182 6.09 -13.48 5.94
CA THR A 182 6.34 -13.32 7.38
C THR A 182 7.84 -13.17 7.63
N ASN A 183 8.22 -12.68 8.80
CA ASN A 183 9.62 -12.49 9.19
C ASN A 183 10.47 -11.73 8.14
N CYS A 184 9.84 -10.82 7.40
CA CYS A 184 10.46 -10.12 6.28
C CYS A 184 10.84 -8.66 6.65
N GLY A 185 11.45 -8.43 7.82
CA GLY A 185 11.65 -7.11 8.43
C GLY A 185 12.25 -6.04 7.50
N ALA A 186 13.29 -6.38 6.73
CA ALA A 186 13.90 -5.44 5.77
C ALA A 186 12.94 -5.07 4.62
N LEU A 187 12.23 -6.06 4.06
CA LEU A 187 11.23 -5.85 3.02
C LEU A 187 10.00 -5.12 3.59
N ALA A 188 9.58 -5.47 4.81
CA ALA A 188 8.52 -4.78 5.54
C ALA A 188 8.87 -3.29 5.76
N GLN A 189 10.11 -3.00 6.11
CA GLN A 189 10.59 -1.63 6.25
C GLN A 189 10.58 -0.87 4.92
N PHE A 190 10.93 -1.51 3.81
CA PHE A 190 10.82 -0.92 2.47
C PHE A 190 9.37 -0.52 2.16
N TYR A 191 8.40 -1.41 2.37
CA TYR A 191 6.99 -1.11 2.11
C TYR A 191 6.41 -0.09 3.10
N HIS A 192 6.87 -0.07 4.35
CA HIS A 192 6.53 1.00 5.29
C HIS A 192 7.02 2.35 4.78
N GLN A 193 8.29 2.44 4.35
CA GLN A 193 8.85 3.66 3.77
C GLN A 193 8.10 4.10 2.50
N PHE A 194 7.69 3.15 1.65
CA PHE A 194 6.84 3.44 0.50
C PHE A 194 5.52 4.09 0.92
N VAL A 195 4.81 3.51 1.89
CA VAL A 195 3.56 4.06 2.40
C VAL A 195 3.79 5.45 3.00
N GLN A 196 4.83 5.63 3.81
CA GLN A 196 5.20 6.94 4.38
C GLN A 196 5.50 7.98 3.31
N LEU A 197 6.22 7.60 2.26
CA LEU A 197 6.51 8.49 1.14
C LEU A 197 5.20 8.97 0.49
N VAL A 198 4.27 8.06 0.22
CA VAL A 198 2.98 8.39 -0.38
C VAL A 198 2.17 9.32 0.53
N THR A 199 2.23 9.16 1.86
CA THR A 199 1.54 10.09 2.80
C THR A 199 2.04 11.52 2.67
N GLY A 200 3.33 11.74 2.39
CA GLY A 200 3.91 13.06 2.19
C GLY A 200 3.29 13.84 1.03
N PHE A 201 2.70 13.13 0.06
CA PHE A 201 2.00 13.71 -1.10
C PHE A 201 0.46 13.56 -1.00
N SER A 202 -0.07 13.15 0.15
CA SER A 202 -1.48 12.87 0.35
C SER A 202 -2.19 13.93 1.20
N TYR A 203 -3.50 14.03 1.04
CA TYR A 203 -4.34 14.85 1.90
C TYR A 203 -4.59 14.09 3.20
N ARG A 204 -4.22 14.69 4.33
CA ARG A 204 -4.51 14.10 5.65
C ARG A 204 -5.96 14.40 6.04
N VAL A 205 -6.69 13.36 6.42
CA VAL A 205 -8.04 13.49 6.96
C VAL A 205 -7.95 13.94 8.42
N LYS A 206 -8.63 15.03 8.76
CA LYS A 206 -8.76 15.51 10.14
C LYS A 206 -10.23 15.69 10.46
N LEU A 207 -10.71 15.04 11.50
CA LEU A 207 -12.08 15.24 11.98
C LEU A 207 -12.24 16.66 12.54
N GLU A 208 -13.33 17.33 12.20
CA GLU A 208 -13.60 18.69 12.68
C GLU A 208 -13.99 18.72 14.14
N SER A 209 -14.74 17.68 14.59
CA SER A 209 -15.10 17.52 15.98
C SER A 209 -14.99 16.04 16.40
N LEU A 210 -14.29 15.81 17.49
CA LEU A 210 -14.21 14.49 18.11
C LEU A 210 -15.47 14.16 18.93
N THR A 211 -16.32 15.16 19.21
CA THR A 211 -17.53 15.02 20.03
C THR A 211 -18.83 14.98 19.23
N SER A 212 -18.83 15.47 17.98
CA SER A 212 -20.01 15.45 17.11
C SER A 212 -20.41 14.01 16.74
N ALA A 213 -21.70 13.76 16.62
CA ALA A 213 -22.24 12.52 16.08
C ALA A 213 -21.99 12.42 14.55
N LYS A 214 -21.81 13.56 13.87
CA LYS A 214 -21.47 13.60 12.43
C LYS A 214 -19.98 13.38 12.24
N SER A 215 -19.65 12.65 11.22
CA SER A 215 -18.26 12.42 10.78
C SER A 215 -17.80 13.55 9.84
N ASP A 216 -17.99 14.80 10.27
CA ASP A 216 -17.52 15.95 9.50
C ASP A 216 -15.99 16.00 9.59
N TYR A 217 -15.35 16.10 8.42
CA TYR A 217 -13.91 16.12 8.32
C TYR A 217 -13.44 17.17 7.34
N LYS A 218 -12.22 17.62 7.51
CA LYS A 218 -11.49 18.44 6.56
C LYS A 218 -10.25 17.71 6.05
N LEU A 219 -9.83 18.09 4.86
CA LEU A 219 -8.63 17.58 4.22
C LEU A 219 -7.51 18.61 4.35
N LEU A 220 -6.44 18.25 5.05
CA LEU A 220 -5.23 19.03 5.11
C LEU A 220 -4.39 18.68 3.89
N ALA A 221 -4.15 19.68 3.04
CA ALA A 221 -3.40 19.51 1.81
C ALA A 221 -1.91 19.25 2.09
N PRO A 222 -1.21 18.43 1.28
CA PRO A 222 0.23 18.30 1.33
C PRO A 222 0.92 19.61 0.88
N GLN A 223 2.19 19.80 1.23
CA GLN A 223 2.93 21.04 0.95
C GLN A 223 2.91 21.44 -0.53
N LEU A 224 3.00 20.48 -1.43
CA LEU A 224 3.05 20.70 -2.88
C LEU A 224 1.67 20.55 -3.56
N ALA A 225 0.57 20.62 -2.83
CA ALA A 225 -0.78 20.42 -3.39
C ALA A 225 -1.15 21.42 -4.50
N HIS A 226 -0.55 22.59 -4.50
CA HIS A 226 -0.84 23.66 -5.46
C HIS A 226 0.11 23.68 -6.65
N ASP A 227 1.20 22.93 -6.61
CA ASP A 227 2.19 22.80 -7.69
C ASP A 227 2.35 21.34 -8.11
N SER A 228 1.58 20.96 -9.12
CA SER A 228 1.54 19.60 -9.64
C SER A 228 2.87 19.16 -10.24
N GLU A 229 3.63 20.04 -10.88
CA GLU A 229 4.91 19.67 -11.50
C GLU A 229 6.01 19.53 -10.43
N ALA A 230 6.04 20.41 -9.44
CA ALA A 230 6.94 20.25 -8.31
C ALA A 230 6.62 18.98 -7.51
N ALA A 231 5.33 18.68 -7.30
CA ALA A 231 4.90 17.45 -6.61
C ALA A 231 5.34 16.18 -7.37
N LYS A 232 5.16 16.14 -8.70
CA LYS A 232 5.62 15.02 -9.54
C LYS A 232 7.14 14.85 -9.46
N THR A 233 7.87 15.95 -9.61
CA THR A 233 9.35 15.92 -9.59
C THR A 233 9.86 15.44 -8.25
N ALA A 234 9.30 15.94 -7.14
CA ALA A 234 9.66 15.52 -5.81
C ALA A 234 9.32 14.04 -5.56
N MET A 235 8.11 13.62 -5.94
CA MET A 235 7.66 12.24 -5.76
C MET A 235 8.50 11.26 -6.60
N ARG A 236 8.81 11.62 -7.87
CA ARG A 236 9.72 10.83 -8.72
C ARG A 236 11.06 10.63 -8.03
N ARG A 237 11.71 11.73 -7.64
CA ARG A 237 13.01 11.69 -6.96
C ARG A 237 12.99 10.78 -5.73
N ASP A 238 11.95 10.89 -4.91
CA ASP A 238 11.88 10.16 -3.65
C ASP A 238 11.55 8.68 -3.89
N LEU A 239 10.74 8.34 -4.89
CA LEU A 239 10.49 6.95 -5.32
C LEU A 239 11.74 6.32 -5.96
N GLU A 240 12.45 7.04 -6.86
CA GLU A 240 13.70 6.58 -7.45
C GLU A 240 14.74 6.27 -6.37
N LYS A 241 14.85 7.15 -5.37
CA LYS A 241 15.74 6.93 -4.24
C LYS A 241 15.33 5.70 -3.41
N LEU A 242 14.03 5.46 -3.25
CA LEU A 242 13.54 4.31 -2.46
C LEU A 242 13.91 2.97 -3.13
N VAL A 243 13.87 2.88 -4.45
CA VAL A 243 14.18 1.64 -5.19
C VAL A 243 15.65 1.49 -5.56
N ASP A 244 16.44 2.56 -5.52
CA ASP A 244 17.84 2.55 -5.93
C ASP A 244 18.67 1.61 -5.04
N PRO A 245 19.22 0.52 -5.58
CA PRO A 245 20.02 -0.43 -4.81
C PRO A 245 21.31 0.18 -4.27
N SER A 246 21.84 1.24 -4.89
CA SER A 246 23.10 1.89 -4.45
C SER A 246 22.94 2.68 -3.15
N GLN A 247 21.72 3.03 -2.77
CA GLN A 247 21.43 3.81 -1.56
C GLN A 247 21.43 2.96 -0.28
N TYR A 248 21.51 1.66 -0.40
CA TYR A 248 21.35 0.73 0.71
C TYR A 248 22.45 -0.31 0.72
N GLN A 249 22.96 -0.64 1.92
CA GLN A 249 23.76 -1.86 2.06
C GLN A 249 22.89 -3.06 1.74
N GLN A 250 23.41 -3.95 0.91
CA GLN A 250 22.74 -5.21 0.64
C GLN A 250 22.63 -6.00 1.95
N ASP A 251 21.42 -6.40 2.31
CA ASP A 251 21.22 -7.24 3.47
C ASP A 251 22.04 -8.53 3.28
N LYS A 252 22.76 -8.91 4.32
CA LYS A 252 23.60 -10.12 4.25
C LYS A 252 22.70 -11.33 4.18
N ASP A 253 23.05 -12.24 3.27
CA ASP A 253 22.45 -13.56 3.23
C ASP A 253 22.61 -14.25 4.60
N ASP A 254 21.50 -14.68 5.17
CA ASP A 254 21.51 -15.66 6.23
C ASP A 254 21.72 -17.05 5.55
N ALA A 255 22.42 -17.96 6.23
CA ALA A 255 22.61 -19.35 5.76
C ALA A 255 21.30 -20.09 5.44
N ARG A 256 20.15 -19.53 5.82
CA ARG A 256 18.79 -20.03 5.55
C ARG A 256 18.08 -19.33 4.40
N THR A 257 18.70 -18.36 3.73
CA THR A 257 18.14 -17.67 2.58
C THR A 257 18.08 -18.62 1.39
N ASP A 258 16.87 -18.85 0.87
CA ASP A 258 16.62 -19.69 -0.30
C ASP A 258 15.66 -19.05 -1.31
N ALA A 259 15.25 -17.81 -1.03
CA ALA A 259 14.40 -16.99 -1.90
C ALA A 259 14.79 -15.52 -1.85
N TRP A 260 14.39 -14.76 -2.87
CA TRP A 260 14.70 -13.34 -2.98
C TRP A 260 13.49 -12.55 -3.46
N ALA A 261 13.26 -11.37 -2.89
CA ALA A 261 12.31 -10.39 -3.39
C ALA A 261 13.03 -9.14 -3.89
N PHE A 262 12.60 -8.64 -5.02
CA PHE A 262 13.03 -7.35 -5.54
C PHE A 262 11.78 -6.56 -5.98
N PRO A 263 11.33 -5.60 -5.15
CA PRO A 263 10.16 -4.79 -5.48
C PRO A 263 10.47 -3.90 -6.67
N THR A 264 9.58 -3.88 -7.65
CA THR A 264 9.58 -2.91 -8.73
C THR A 264 8.42 -1.94 -8.54
N LEU A 265 8.61 -0.67 -8.89
CA LEU A 265 7.58 0.34 -8.84
C LEU A 265 7.27 0.81 -10.25
N GLN A 266 5.99 0.78 -10.60
CA GLN A 266 5.50 1.42 -11.82
C GLN A 266 4.52 2.53 -11.42
N PHE A 267 4.81 3.74 -11.84
CA PHE A 267 3.97 4.91 -11.56
C PHE A 267 3.73 5.71 -12.84
N THR A 268 2.91 5.17 -13.72
CA THR A 268 2.67 5.68 -15.09
C THR A 268 2.37 7.19 -15.18
N PRO A 269 1.64 7.83 -14.25
CA PRO A 269 1.44 9.27 -14.28
C PRO A 269 2.72 10.09 -14.02
N ILE A 270 3.72 9.45 -13.41
CA ILE A 270 5.02 10.04 -13.13
C ILE A 270 6.02 9.12 -13.81
N SER A 271 6.35 9.38 -15.08
CA SER A 271 7.35 8.59 -15.79
C SER A 271 8.62 8.48 -14.97
N MET A 272 9.00 7.26 -14.58
CA MET A 272 10.17 6.99 -13.74
C MET A 272 11.27 6.35 -14.59
N ASP A 273 12.52 6.78 -14.39
CA ASP A 273 13.68 6.16 -15.04
C ASP A 273 13.83 4.68 -14.63
N HIS A 274 13.39 4.36 -13.42
CA HIS A 274 13.29 2.97 -12.96
C HIS A 274 12.39 2.12 -13.86
N ASP A 275 11.22 2.64 -14.25
CA ASP A 275 10.27 1.93 -15.10
C ASP A 275 10.90 1.61 -16.46
N GLU A 276 11.62 2.57 -17.07
CA GLU A 276 12.30 2.39 -18.34
C GLU A 276 13.41 1.35 -18.24
N ARG A 277 14.21 1.38 -17.16
CA ARG A 277 15.27 0.39 -16.92
C ARG A 277 14.72 -1.01 -16.75
N VAL A 278 13.66 -1.17 -15.95
CA VAL A 278 13.02 -2.48 -15.72
C VAL A 278 12.39 -3.00 -17.02
N LEU A 279 11.65 -2.15 -17.74
CA LEU A 279 10.99 -2.55 -18.99
C LEU A 279 12.00 -2.93 -20.08
N SER A 280 13.14 -2.26 -20.17
CA SER A 280 14.18 -2.57 -21.18
C SER A 280 14.73 -3.99 -21.03
N GLU A 281 14.74 -4.56 -19.80
CA GLU A 281 15.18 -5.93 -19.54
C GLU A 281 14.19 -7.01 -20.05
N PHE A 282 12.91 -6.64 -20.27
CA PHE A 282 11.89 -7.54 -20.79
C PHE A 282 11.73 -7.46 -22.31
N LEU A 283 12.26 -6.43 -22.95
CA LEU A 283 12.12 -6.19 -24.40
C LEU A 283 13.29 -6.72 -25.24
N VAL A 284 14.28 -7.33 -24.61
CA VAL A 284 15.43 -8.02 -25.24
C VAL A 284 15.21 -9.53 -25.20
#